data_34e0d39ba28279c396129de4d159405b
#
_entry.id   34e0d39ba28279c396129de4d159405b
#
_cell.length_a   1.000
_cell.length_b   1.000
_cell.length_c   1.000
_cell.angle_alpha   90.00
_cell.angle_beta   90.00
_cell.angle_gamma   90.00
#
_symmetry.space_group_name_H-M   'P 1'
#
loop_
_entity.id
_entity.type
_entity.pdbx_description
1 polymer ?
#
loop_
_entity_poly.entity_id
_entity_poly.type
_entity_poly.pdbx_seq_one_letter_code
_entity_poly.pdbx_strand_id
1 'polypeptide(L)'
;MKLNNIGVVIVVYHPNVKQLESKLKCLGGDIAIVVVDNTPNEVIDIEQTNVAYIPLRENTGIANAQNVGIGNLLKRGCTHVVFFDQDSDFTEKYVRSIVDEYERISTVRENLFLLGPSVINKTNGEEYRSVIHSDKKADQGFVEKREIISSGSCVSMAKLNKVGAMDALLFIDYVDFEHCWRANSKGYVCGITQNVTLPHKVGNNELHFPHGYRVIISAPFRYYYQYRNWLWLCRK
;
A
#
# COMPACT_ATOMS: atom_id res chain seq x y z
N MET A 1 -23.90 4.98 -13.40
CA MET A 1 -22.61 4.62 -12.78
C MET A 1 -22.45 5.49 -11.54
N LYS A 2 -22.29 4.91 -10.33
CA LYS A 2 -21.82 5.69 -9.19
C LYS A 2 -20.42 6.16 -9.52
N LEU A 3 -20.19 7.46 -9.53
CA LEU A 3 -18.84 8.01 -9.58
C LEU A 3 -18.10 7.50 -8.34
N ASN A 4 -17.10 6.65 -8.55
CA ASN A 4 -16.26 6.19 -7.46
C ASN A 4 -15.39 7.37 -7.01
N ASN A 5 -15.65 7.87 -5.80
CA ASN A 5 -14.79 8.88 -5.20
C ASN A 5 -13.49 8.19 -4.76
N ILE A 6 -12.46 8.34 -5.59
CA ILE A 6 -11.16 7.69 -5.37
C ILE A 6 -10.33 8.56 -4.43
N GLY A 7 -9.79 7.94 -3.40
CA GLY A 7 -8.81 8.54 -2.50
C GLY A 7 -7.44 7.86 -2.63
N VAL A 8 -6.40 8.66 -2.51
CA VAL A 8 -5.01 8.21 -2.47
C VAL A 8 -4.38 8.62 -1.16
N VAL A 9 -3.77 7.69 -0.44
CA VAL A 9 -2.95 7.94 0.75
C VAL A 9 -1.50 7.74 0.39
N ILE A 10 -0.68 8.75 0.63
CA ILE A 10 0.78 8.69 0.46
C ILE A 10 1.41 9.00 1.81
N VAL A 11 2.16 8.05 2.37
CA VAL A 11 2.93 8.27 3.59
C VAL A 11 4.35 8.66 3.21
N VAL A 12 4.82 9.76 3.78
CA VAL A 12 6.17 10.29 3.53
C VAL A 12 6.98 10.41 4.82
N TYR A 13 8.30 10.31 4.69
CA TYR A 13 9.26 10.47 5.77
C TYR A 13 10.56 11.06 5.21
N HIS A 14 10.93 12.28 5.62
CA HIS A 14 12.02 13.08 5.03
C HIS A 14 11.97 13.07 3.49
N PRO A 15 10.83 13.47 2.88
CA PRO A 15 10.66 13.36 1.44
C PRO A 15 11.51 14.36 0.66
N ASN A 16 11.92 13.97 -0.55
CA ASN A 16 12.37 14.96 -1.52
C ASN A 16 11.14 15.71 -2.06
N VAL A 17 10.94 16.94 -1.62
CA VAL A 17 9.74 17.76 -1.92
C VAL A 17 9.52 17.90 -3.42
N LYS A 18 10.58 18.20 -4.20
CA LYS A 18 10.46 18.36 -5.66
C LYS A 18 10.02 17.09 -6.37
N GLN A 19 10.52 15.93 -5.93
CA GLN A 19 10.09 14.65 -6.48
C GLN A 19 8.64 14.33 -6.09
N LEU A 20 8.26 14.59 -4.84
CA LEU A 20 6.90 14.40 -4.36
C LEU A 20 5.91 15.26 -5.16
N GLU A 21 6.16 16.55 -5.30
CA GLU A 21 5.32 17.47 -6.08
C GLU A 21 5.20 17.03 -7.54
N SER A 22 6.31 16.61 -8.16
CA SER A 22 6.26 16.11 -9.53
C SER A 22 5.35 14.89 -9.68
N LYS A 23 5.36 13.97 -8.70
CA LYS A 23 4.48 12.81 -8.68
C LYS A 23 3.02 13.21 -8.43
N LEU A 24 2.77 14.13 -7.50
CA LEU A 24 1.43 14.59 -7.18
C LEU A 24 0.76 15.27 -8.39
N LYS A 25 1.52 16.01 -9.21
CA LYS A 25 1.04 16.61 -10.46
C LYS A 25 0.57 15.59 -11.51
N CYS A 26 0.98 14.32 -11.38
CA CYS A 26 0.52 13.25 -12.26
C CYS A 26 -0.87 12.70 -11.89
N LEU A 27 -1.48 13.19 -10.80
CA LEU A 27 -2.82 12.79 -10.36
C LEU A 27 -3.85 13.88 -10.70
N GLY A 28 -4.98 13.47 -11.28
CA GLY A 28 -6.05 14.37 -11.68
C GLY A 28 -6.76 15.03 -10.50
N GLY A 29 -7.41 16.16 -10.78
CA GLY A 29 -8.04 17.01 -9.77
C GLY A 29 -9.29 16.41 -9.09
N ASP A 30 -9.86 15.36 -9.65
CA ASP A 30 -11.01 14.62 -9.08
C ASP A 30 -10.59 13.46 -8.15
N ILE A 31 -9.30 13.15 -8.08
CA ILE A 31 -8.74 12.20 -7.10
C ILE A 31 -8.45 12.95 -5.81
N ALA A 32 -9.01 12.48 -4.70
CA ALA A 32 -8.72 13.04 -3.38
C ALA A 32 -7.36 12.53 -2.88
N ILE A 33 -6.39 13.41 -2.77
CA ILE A 33 -5.03 13.05 -2.36
C ILE A 33 -4.81 13.47 -0.91
N VAL A 34 -4.25 12.57 -0.10
CA VAL A 34 -3.80 12.83 1.27
C VAL A 34 -2.35 12.42 1.40
N VAL A 35 -1.49 13.40 1.65
CA VAL A 35 -0.08 13.18 1.99
C VAL A 35 0.04 13.27 3.51
N VAL A 36 0.43 12.18 4.16
CA VAL A 36 0.66 12.14 5.59
C VAL A 36 2.17 12.12 5.83
N ASP A 37 2.67 13.20 6.42
CA ASP A 37 4.08 13.36 6.68
C ASP A 37 4.43 12.91 8.10
N ASN A 38 5.20 11.83 8.16
CA ASN A 38 5.64 11.18 9.38
C ASN A 38 7.02 11.71 9.86
N THR A 39 7.48 12.84 9.30
CA THR A 39 8.77 13.46 9.63
C THR A 39 8.67 14.22 10.96
N PRO A 40 9.57 13.97 11.93
CA PRO A 40 9.59 14.70 13.18
C PRO A 40 9.98 16.17 12.97
N ASN A 41 9.23 17.07 13.63
CA ASN A 41 9.55 18.50 13.74
C ASN A 41 9.70 19.29 12.43
N GLU A 42 9.43 18.69 11.29
CA GLU A 42 9.50 19.33 9.97
C GLU A 42 8.10 19.49 9.40
N VAL A 43 7.92 20.50 8.58
CA VAL A 43 6.71 20.73 7.77
C VAL A 43 7.18 21.18 6.41
N ILE A 44 6.71 20.49 5.36
CA ILE A 44 6.97 20.88 3.98
C ILE A 44 5.79 21.70 3.44
N ASP A 45 6.05 22.58 2.51
CA ASP A 45 5.04 23.31 1.78
C ASP A 45 4.69 22.56 0.50
N ILE A 46 3.41 22.25 0.28
CA ILE A 46 2.91 21.59 -0.93
C ILE A 46 1.92 22.53 -1.61
N GLU A 47 2.34 23.11 -2.71
CA GLU A 47 1.55 24.05 -3.50
C GLU A 47 0.53 23.34 -4.42
N GLN A 48 -0.36 22.52 -3.87
CA GLN A 48 -1.41 21.85 -4.65
C GLN A 48 -2.76 21.87 -3.93
N THR A 49 -3.76 22.44 -4.58
CA THR A 49 -5.09 22.67 -3.99
C THR A 49 -5.93 21.41 -3.78
N ASN A 50 -5.67 20.33 -4.53
CA ASN A 50 -6.40 19.05 -4.39
C ASN A 50 -5.73 18.09 -3.39
N VAL A 51 -4.59 18.48 -2.79
CA VAL A 51 -3.82 17.68 -1.83
C VAL A 51 -4.12 18.13 -0.41
N ALA A 52 -4.52 17.21 0.46
CA ALA A 52 -4.54 17.44 1.90
C ALA A 52 -3.18 16.99 2.46
N TYR A 53 -2.36 17.95 2.89
CA TYR A 53 -1.12 17.66 3.57
C TYR A 53 -1.33 17.64 5.09
N ILE A 54 -0.89 16.56 5.74
CA ILE A 54 -1.05 16.34 7.19
C ILE A 54 0.30 16.03 7.82
N PRO A 55 0.97 17.04 8.40
CA PRO A 55 2.21 16.82 9.15
C PRO A 55 1.89 16.23 10.54
N LEU A 56 2.44 15.07 10.85
CA LEU A 56 2.30 14.47 12.18
C LEU A 56 3.28 15.07 13.19
N ARG A 57 4.37 15.68 12.71
CA ARG A 57 5.46 16.28 13.51
C ARG A 57 6.19 15.31 14.42
N GLU A 58 5.91 14.04 14.29
CA GLU A 58 6.57 12.93 14.97
C GLU A 58 6.51 11.69 14.10
N ASN A 59 7.42 10.74 14.30
CA ASN A 59 7.35 9.47 13.61
C ASN A 59 6.45 8.50 14.38
N THR A 60 5.19 8.40 13.99
CA THR A 60 4.19 7.52 14.60
C THR A 60 4.12 6.12 13.94
N GLY A 61 5.00 5.86 12.98
CA GLY A 61 5.00 4.64 12.17
C GLY A 61 4.03 4.68 10.99
N ILE A 62 4.30 3.81 10.00
CA ILE A 62 3.52 3.80 8.75
C ILE A 62 2.05 3.40 9.00
N ALA A 63 1.81 2.50 9.94
CA ALA A 63 0.46 2.04 10.26
C ALA A 63 -0.46 3.18 10.73
N ASN A 64 0.02 4.01 11.69
CA ASN A 64 -0.76 5.15 12.15
C ASN A 64 -0.89 6.23 11.08
N ALA A 65 0.17 6.50 10.33
CA ALA A 65 0.12 7.47 9.25
C ALA A 65 -0.90 7.08 8.16
N GLN A 66 -0.97 5.80 7.77
CA GLN A 66 -2.01 5.31 6.87
C GLN A 66 -3.41 5.48 7.46
N ASN A 67 -3.60 5.21 8.75
CA ASN A 67 -4.89 5.39 9.43
C ASN A 67 -5.34 6.86 9.42
N VAL A 68 -4.44 7.80 9.63
CA VAL A 68 -4.72 9.25 9.54
C VAL A 68 -5.19 9.61 8.13
N GLY A 69 -4.50 9.10 7.10
CA GLY A 69 -4.89 9.29 5.71
C GLY A 69 -6.26 8.70 5.39
N ILE A 70 -6.54 7.46 5.81
CA ILE A 70 -7.84 6.80 5.66
C ILE A 70 -8.95 7.62 6.32
N GLY A 71 -8.73 8.08 7.55
CA GLY A 71 -9.69 8.90 8.29
C GLY A 71 -10.02 10.22 7.60
N ASN A 72 -9.05 10.86 6.95
CA ASN A 72 -9.27 12.07 6.15
C ASN A 72 -10.09 11.76 4.89
N LEU A 73 -9.72 10.72 4.14
CA LEU A 73 -10.45 10.32 2.94
C LEU A 73 -11.89 9.89 3.24
N LEU A 74 -12.12 9.22 4.38
CA LEU A 74 -13.48 8.86 4.81
C LEU A 74 -14.35 10.11 5.03
N LYS A 75 -13.82 11.15 5.69
CA LYS A 75 -14.50 12.43 5.89
C LYS A 75 -14.81 13.16 4.56
N ARG A 76 -13.99 12.94 3.53
CA ARG A 76 -14.19 13.48 2.18
C ARG A 76 -15.14 12.64 1.33
N GLY A 77 -15.72 11.58 1.88
CA GLY A 77 -16.69 10.72 1.20
C GLY A 77 -16.10 9.82 0.13
N CYS A 78 -14.80 9.51 0.22
CA CYS A 78 -14.18 8.55 -0.70
C CYS A 78 -14.74 7.15 -0.50
N THR A 79 -14.92 6.42 -1.59
CA THR A 79 -15.42 5.04 -1.60
C THR A 79 -14.31 4.01 -1.66
N HIS A 80 -13.18 4.39 -2.25
CA HIS A 80 -11.98 3.56 -2.41
C HIS A 80 -10.73 4.29 -1.92
N VAL A 81 -9.78 3.52 -1.42
CA VAL A 81 -8.44 4.00 -1.03
C VAL A 81 -7.40 3.23 -1.79
N VAL A 82 -6.45 3.95 -2.39
CA VAL A 82 -5.21 3.40 -2.94
C VAL A 82 -4.04 3.90 -2.10
N PHE A 83 -3.16 3.00 -1.69
CA PHE A 83 -1.99 3.32 -0.87
C PHE A 83 -0.73 3.43 -1.71
N PHE A 84 0.13 4.38 -1.37
CA PHE A 84 1.47 4.47 -1.94
C PHE A 84 2.51 4.83 -0.89
N ASP A 85 3.71 4.29 -1.07
CA ASP A 85 4.91 4.76 -0.40
C ASP A 85 5.49 5.95 -1.18
N GLN A 86 6.30 6.78 -0.53
CA GLN A 86 6.88 7.99 -1.14
C GLN A 86 7.77 7.71 -2.37
N ASP A 87 8.35 6.52 -2.47
CA ASP A 87 9.23 6.10 -3.57
C ASP A 87 8.48 5.39 -4.70
N SER A 88 7.19 5.09 -4.54
CA SER A 88 6.36 4.48 -5.57
C SER A 88 6.19 5.38 -6.78
N ASP A 89 6.20 4.79 -7.98
CA ASP A 89 5.83 5.50 -9.21
C ASP A 89 4.35 5.26 -9.51
N PHE A 90 3.56 6.29 -9.34
CA PHE A 90 2.14 6.25 -9.58
C PHE A 90 1.71 7.29 -10.63
N THR A 91 0.65 6.98 -11.34
CA THR A 91 0.01 7.87 -12.29
C THR A 91 -1.50 7.81 -12.10
N GLU A 92 -2.21 8.83 -12.58
CA GLU A 92 -3.68 8.81 -12.58
C GLU A 92 -4.23 7.55 -13.28
N LYS A 93 -3.64 7.19 -14.43
CA LYS A 93 -4.04 5.98 -15.17
C LYS A 93 -3.92 4.73 -14.29
N TYR A 94 -2.82 4.61 -13.54
CA TYR A 94 -2.65 3.49 -12.61
C TYR A 94 -3.74 3.46 -11.54
N VAL A 95 -3.97 4.60 -10.87
CA VAL A 95 -4.96 4.71 -9.79
C VAL A 95 -6.35 4.32 -10.27
N ARG A 96 -6.76 4.80 -11.46
CA ARG A 96 -8.04 4.41 -12.06
C ARG A 96 -8.09 2.93 -12.41
N SER A 97 -7.03 2.41 -13.05
CA SER A 97 -6.98 1.00 -13.47
C SER A 97 -7.07 0.03 -12.29
N ILE A 98 -6.39 0.30 -11.16
CA ILE A 98 -6.45 -0.59 -9.99
C ILE A 98 -7.82 -0.56 -9.30
N VAL A 99 -8.50 0.60 -9.31
CA VAL A 99 -9.87 0.74 -8.78
C VAL A 99 -10.88 0.02 -9.70
N ASP A 100 -10.77 0.19 -11.01
CA ASP A 100 -11.64 -0.51 -11.98
C ASP A 100 -11.48 -2.03 -11.88
N GLU A 101 -10.23 -2.51 -11.73
CA GLU A 101 -9.98 -3.93 -11.49
C GLU A 101 -10.54 -4.42 -10.16
N TYR A 102 -10.41 -3.62 -9.09
CA TYR A 102 -11.01 -3.94 -7.81
C TYR A 102 -12.52 -4.11 -7.92
N GLU A 103 -13.21 -3.19 -8.58
CA GLU A 103 -14.64 -3.26 -8.81
C GLU A 103 -15.00 -4.48 -9.67
N ARG A 104 -14.29 -4.71 -10.78
CA ARG A 104 -14.51 -5.86 -11.66
C ARG A 104 -14.40 -7.19 -10.90
N ILE A 105 -13.34 -7.36 -10.10
CA ILE A 105 -13.15 -8.59 -9.34
C ILE A 105 -14.18 -8.69 -8.21
N SER A 106 -14.57 -7.57 -7.60
CA SER A 106 -15.58 -7.54 -6.54
C SER A 106 -16.98 -7.97 -7.01
N THR A 107 -17.29 -7.90 -8.31
CA THR A 107 -18.57 -8.41 -8.86
C THR A 107 -18.67 -9.94 -8.79
N VAL A 108 -17.55 -10.65 -8.89
CA VAL A 108 -17.49 -12.11 -8.86
C VAL A 108 -16.96 -12.64 -7.53
N ARG A 109 -16.29 -11.81 -6.74
CA ARG A 109 -15.74 -12.13 -5.42
C ARG A 109 -16.15 -11.07 -4.41
N GLU A 110 -17.37 -11.17 -3.92
CA GLU A 110 -17.94 -10.19 -2.97
C GLU A 110 -17.10 -10.00 -1.71
N ASN A 111 -16.35 -11.05 -1.33
CA ASN A 111 -15.46 -11.03 -0.17
C ASN A 111 -14.03 -10.53 -0.48
N LEU A 112 -13.75 -9.94 -1.65
CA LEU A 112 -12.45 -9.32 -1.93
C LEU A 112 -12.23 -8.15 -0.97
N PHE A 113 -11.16 -8.20 -0.18
CA PHE A 113 -10.78 -7.11 0.73
C PHE A 113 -9.76 -6.18 0.10
N LEU A 114 -8.59 -6.68 -0.24
CA LEU A 114 -7.45 -5.91 -0.72
C LEU A 114 -6.95 -6.46 -2.05
N LEU A 115 -6.81 -5.60 -3.05
CA LEU A 115 -6.28 -5.93 -4.36
C LEU A 115 -4.98 -5.18 -4.61
N GLY A 116 -3.88 -5.90 -4.81
CA GLY A 116 -2.60 -5.33 -5.23
C GLY A 116 -2.35 -5.50 -6.73
N PRO A 117 -1.35 -4.80 -7.28
CA PRO A 117 -0.87 -5.01 -8.64
C PRO A 117 0.05 -6.23 -8.73
N SER A 118 0.35 -6.69 -9.94
CA SER A 118 1.57 -7.43 -10.21
C SER A 118 2.77 -6.48 -10.12
N VAL A 119 3.73 -6.81 -9.26
CA VAL A 119 4.92 -5.97 -9.04
C VAL A 119 6.03 -6.41 -9.99
N ILE A 120 6.55 -5.45 -10.76
CA ILE A 120 7.63 -5.69 -11.71
C ILE A 120 8.90 -4.98 -11.21
N ASN A 121 10.01 -5.72 -11.23
CA ASN A 121 11.32 -5.16 -10.93
C ASN A 121 11.71 -4.15 -12.01
N LYS A 122 11.93 -2.88 -11.62
CA LYS A 122 12.32 -1.80 -12.54
C LYS A 122 13.63 -2.07 -13.30
N THR A 123 14.51 -2.90 -12.74
CA THR A 123 15.86 -3.09 -13.27
C THR A 123 15.89 -4.16 -14.37
N ASN A 124 15.15 -5.26 -14.20
CA ASN A 124 15.19 -6.39 -15.13
C ASN A 124 13.84 -6.72 -15.79
N GLY A 125 12.77 -6.03 -15.41
CA GLY A 125 11.42 -6.28 -15.94
C GLY A 125 10.77 -7.58 -15.48
N GLU A 126 11.38 -8.31 -14.56
CA GLU A 126 10.84 -9.58 -14.06
C GLU A 126 9.77 -9.34 -12.99
N GLU A 127 8.73 -10.17 -12.99
CA GLU A 127 7.71 -10.17 -11.96
C GLU A 127 8.27 -10.74 -10.65
N TYR A 128 8.01 -10.04 -9.54
CA TYR A 128 8.35 -10.56 -8.22
C TYR A 128 7.41 -11.72 -7.87
N ARG A 129 7.97 -12.94 -7.86
CA ARG A 129 7.25 -14.14 -7.43
C ARG A 129 7.52 -14.42 -5.95
N SER A 130 6.47 -14.78 -5.22
CA SER A 130 6.64 -15.28 -3.84
C SER A 130 7.43 -16.58 -3.86
N VAL A 131 8.52 -16.65 -3.09
CA VAL A 131 9.37 -17.85 -2.96
C VAL A 131 8.75 -18.87 -1.99
N ILE A 132 7.82 -18.43 -1.12
CA ILE A 132 7.37 -19.21 0.04
C ILE A 132 6.03 -19.90 -0.18
N HIS A 133 5.17 -19.37 -1.06
CA HIS A 133 3.83 -19.92 -1.29
C HIS A 133 3.59 -20.13 -2.78
N SER A 134 3.12 -21.34 -3.15
CA SER A 134 2.61 -21.61 -4.48
C SER A 134 1.36 -20.75 -4.70
N ASP A 135 1.38 -19.95 -5.77
CA ASP A 135 0.22 -19.16 -6.17
C ASP A 135 -0.95 -20.09 -6.51
N LYS A 136 -2.13 -19.75 -6.03
CA LYS A 136 -3.34 -20.37 -6.55
C LYS A 136 -3.46 -20.02 -8.05
N LYS A 137 -4.05 -20.93 -8.85
CA LYS A 137 -4.31 -20.65 -10.28
C LYS A 137 -5.02 -19.29 -10.41
N ALA A 138 -4.53 -18.49 -11.35
CA ALA A 138 -5.19 -17.23 -11.69
C ALA A 138 -6.61 -17.53 -12.22
N ASP A 139 -7.58 -16.80 -11.70
CA ASP A 139 -8.96 -16.83 -12.18
C ASP A 139 -9.31 -15.44 -12.71
N GLN A 140 -9.53 -15.33 -14.02
CA GLN A 140 -9.80 -14.08 -14.72
C GLN A 140 -8.77 -12.96 -14.41
N GLY A 141 -7.49 -13.32 -14.28
CA GLY A 141 -6.40 -12.39 -13.96
C GLY A 141 -6.25 -12.06 -12.46
N PHE A 142 -7.08 -12.63 -11.59
CA PHE A 142 -6.93 -12.51 -10.13
C PHE A 142 -6.17 -13.71 -9.57
N VAL A 143 -5.15 -13.44 -8.76
CA VAL A 143 -4.39 -14.45 -8.02
C VAL A 143 -4.56 -14.20 -6.53
N GLU A 144 -5.24 -15.11 -5.84
CA GLU A 144 -5.41 -15.03 -4.39
C GLU A 144 -4.06 -15.18 -3.70
N LYS A 145 -3.77 -14.27 -2.77
CA LYS A 145 -2.54 -14.23 -1.96
C LYS A 145 -2.92 -14.15 -0.49
N ARG A 146 -2.13 -14.81 0.33
CA ARG A 146 -2.27 -14.71 1.78
C ARG A 146 -1.83 -13.33 2.29
N GLU A 147 -0.77 -12.81 1.71
CA GLU A 147 -0.20 -11.50 2.00
C GLU A 147 0.07 -10.73 0.70
N ILE A 148 -0.22 -9.43 0.72
CA ILE A 148 0.21 -8.47 -0.31
C ILE A 148 0.72 -7.20 0.36
N ILE A 149 1.59 -6.48 -0.32
CA ILE A 149 2.08 -5.18 0.14
C ILE A 149 1.00 -4.11 -0.04
N SER A 150 1.00 -3.10 0.81
CA SER A 150 0.04 -1.99 0.72
C SER A 150 0.32 -1.08 -0.47
N SER A 151 1.59 -0.87 -0.83
CA SER A 151 1.95 0.04 -1.92
C SER A 151 1.34 -0.37 -3.26
N GLY A 152 0.57 0.52 -3.86
CA GLY A 152 -0.20 0.29 -5.09
C GLY A 152 -1.50 -0.49 -4.88
N SER A 153 -1.82 -0.95 -3.66
CA SER A 153 -3.05 -1.72 -3.42
C SER A 153 -4.29 -0.84 -3.26
N CYS A 154 -5.44 -1.42 -3.61
CA CYS A 154 -6.76 -0.80 -3.50
C CYS A 154 -7.66 -1.56 -2.53
N VAL A 155 -8.45 -0.83 -1.76
CA VAL A 155 -9.48 -1.38 -0.87
C VAL A 155 -10.70 -0.45 -0.85
N SER A 156 -11.92 -1.01 -0.73
CA SER A 156 -13.11 -0.19 -0.53
C SER A 156 -13.26 0.25 0.94
N MET A 157 -13.70 1.48 1.17
CA MET A 157 -13.97 2.01 2.51
C MET A 157 -14.99 1.17 3.28
N ALA A 158 -15.98 0.63 2.58
CA ALA A 158 -17.00 -0.23 3.20
C ALA A 158 -16.38 -1.49 3.82
N LYS A 159 -15.37 -2.07 3.16
CA LYS A 159 -14.67 -3.26 3.68
C LYS A 159 -13.61 -2.90 4.73
N LEU A 160 -12.94 -1.75 4.57
CA LEU A 160 -12.08 -1.20 5.63
C LEU A 160 -12.83 -1.04 6.95
N ASN A 161 -14.05 -0.51 6.92
CA ASN A 161 -14.87 -0.36 8.12
C ASN A 161 -15.23 -1.70 8.77
N LYS A 162 -15.35 -2.79 8.01
CA LYS A 162 -15.66 -4.13 8.52
C LYS A 162 -14.45 -4.87 9.07
N VAL A 163 -13.33 -4.75 8.39
CA VAL A 163 -12.07 -5.40 8.79
C VAL A 163 -11.36 -4.59 9.87
N GLY A 164 -11.43 -3.28 9.79
CA GLY A 164 -10.73 -2.31 10.64
C GLY A 164 -9.51 -1.72 9.95
N ALA A 165 -9.03 -0.60 10.46
CA ALA A 165 -7.83 0.09 9.99
C ALA A 165 -6.55 -0.69 10.32
N MET A 166 -5.38 -0.17 9.94
CA MET A 166 -4.08 -0.79 10.24
C MET A 166 -3.84 -0.88 11.76
N ASP A 167 -3.17 -1.94 12.21
CA ASP A 167 -2.76 -2.04 13.63
C ASP A 167 -1.61 -1.08 13.91
N ALA A 168 -1.91 0.08 14.50
CA ALA A 168 -0.93 1.13 14.79
C ALA A 168 0.19 0.67 15.74
N LEU A 169 -0.03 -0.37 16.56
CA LEU A 169 0.99 -0.90 17.47
C LEU A 169 2.17 -1.54 16.72
N LEU A 170 1.96 -1.95 15.47
CA LEU A 170 3.03 -2.54 14.66
C LEU A 170 4.08 -1.51 14.25
N PHE A 171 3.72 -0.25 14.12
CA PHE A 171 4.59 0.85 13.72
C PHE A 171 5.11 0.70 12.27
N ILE A 172 5.97 -0.28 12.00
CA ILE A 172 6.54 -0.64 10.68
C ILE A 172 6.79 -2.15 10.63
N ASP A 173 6.79 -2.73 9.46
CA ASP A 173 6.92 -4.16 9.18
C ASP A 173 5.71 -4.99 9.68
N TYR A 174 5.27 -5.95 8.92
CA TYR A 174 4.07 -6.78 9.12
C TYR A 174 2.71 -6.02 9.12
N VAL A 175 2.68 -4.72 8.90
CA VAL A 175 1.46 -3.91 8.94
C VAL A 175 0.45 -4.38 7.88
N ASP A 176 0.90 -4.50 6.66
CA ASP A 176 0.13 -4.99 5.52
C ASP A 176 -0.21 -6.48 5.62
N PHE A 177 0.72 -7.30 6.12
CA PHE A 177 0.51 -8.73 6.33
C PHE A 177 -0.53 -8.99 7.42
N GLU A 178 -0.43 -8.33 8.57
CA GLU A 178 -1.43 -8.41 9.63
C GLU A 178 -2.82 -8.03 9.12
N HIS A 179 -2.88 -6.97 8.33
CA HIS A 179 -4.13 -6.50 7.75
C HIS A 179 -4.77 -7.55 6.81
N CYS A 180 -3.95 -8.20 5.98
CA CYS A 180 -4.41 -9.33 5.15
C CYS A 180 -4.85 -10.53 6.00
N TRP A 181 -4.08 -10.93 7.02
CA TRP A 181 -4.42 -12.07 7.88
C TRP A 181 -5.70 -11.82 8.67
N ARG A 182 -5.88 -10.63 9.19
CA ARG A 182 -7.10 -10.22 9.89
C ARG A 182 -8.31 -10.18 8.96
N ALA A 183 -8.13 -9.75 7.72
CA ALA A 183 -9.17 -9.85 6.70
C ALA A 183 -9.53 -11.31 6.42
N ASN A 184 -8.52 -12.18 6.22
CA ASN A 184 -8.72 -13.61 5.99
C ASN A 184 -9.43 -14.30 7.16
N SER A 185 -9.08 -13.97 8.40
CA SER A 185 -9.77 -14.51 9.60
C SER A 185 -11.25 -14.14 9.69
N LYS A 186 -11.65 -13.05 9.02
CA LYS A 186 -13.04 -12.60 8.90
C LYS A 186 -13.74 -13.09 7.61
N GLY A 187 -13.13 -14.02 6.88
CA GLY A 187 -13.70 -14.59 5.64
C GLY A 187 -13.51 -13.76 4.39
N TYR A 188 -12.70 -12.71 4.43
CA TYR A 188 -12.32 -11.95 3.25
C TYR A 188 -11.10 -12.54 2.56
N VAL A 189 -10.88 -12.18 1.30
CA VAL A 189 -9.71 -12.58 0.52
C VAL A 189 -8.89 -11.37 0.07
N CYS A 190 -7.58 -11.56 0.01
CA CYS A 190 -6.65 -10.62 -0.58
C CYS A 190 -6.00 -11.25 -1.82
N GLY A 191 -5.50 -10.44 -2.72
CA GLY A 191 -4.80 -10.96 -3.90
C GLY A 191 -4.24 -9.87 -4.79
N ILE A 192 -3.67 -10.31 -5.89
CA ILE A 192 -3.12 -9.42 -6.92
C ILE A 192 -3.86 -9.59 -8.24
N THR A 193 -3.88 -8.53 -9.04
CA THR A 193 -4.32 -8.61 -10.43
C THR A 193 -3.13 -8.66 -11.37
N GLN A 194 -3.23 -9.50 -12.41
CA GLN A 194 -2.27 -9.56 -13.50
C GLN A 194 -2.48 -8.47 -14.57
N ASN A 195 -3.64 -7.77 -14.50
CA ASN A 195 -4.02 -6.76 -15.48
C ASN A 195 -3.46 -5.37 -15.19
N VAL A 196 -2.98 -5.14 -13.95
CA VAL A 196 -2.36 -3.88 -13.53
C VAL A 196 -0.99 -4.16 -12.94
N THR A 197 0.02 -3.47 -13.45
CA THR A 197 1.41 -3.64 -13.03
C THR A 197 1.93 -2.38 -12.38
N LEU A 198 2.71 -2.54 -11.30
CA LEU A 198 3.42 -1.44 -10.65
C LEU A 198 4.93 -1.69 -10.75
N PRO A 199 5.68 -0.83 -11.45
CA PRO A 199 7.13 -0.87 -11.40
C PRO A 199 7.61 -0.49 -9.98
N HIS A 200 8.30 -1.39 -9.32
CA HIS A 200 8.79 -1.17 -7.96
C HIS A 200 10.26 -1.56 -7.83
N LYS A 201 11.02 -0.80 -7.05
CA LYS A 201 12.40 -1.13 -6.71
C LYS A 201 12.41 -1.72 -5.30
N VAL A 202 12.58 -3.04 -5.19
CA VAL A 202 12.66 -3.70 -3.88
C VAL A 202 14.07 -3.59 -3.34
N GLY A 203 14.22 -2.86 -2.24
CA GLY A 203 15.45 -2.78 -1.46
C GLY A 203 16.61 -2.02 -2.14
N ASN A 204 17.36 -1.27 -1.36
CA ASN A 204 18.56 -0.57 -1.86
C ASN A 204 19.86 -1.34 -1.58
N ASN A 205 19.84 -2.36 -0.72
CA ASN A 205 21.00 -3.13 -0.35
C ASN A 205 20.70 -4.63 -0.50
N GLU A 206 21.16 -5.22 -1.59
CA GLU A 206 21.13 -6.67 -1.80
C GLU A 206 22.54 -7.23 -1.58
N LEU A 207 22.67 -8.24 -0.73
CA LEU A 207 23.86 -9.09 -0.70
C LEU A 207 23.64 -10.26 -1.66
N HIS A 208 24.59 -10.42 -2.56
CA HIS A 208 24.63 -11.53 -3.49
C HIS A 208 25.55 -12.62 -2.92
N PHE A 209 25.02 -13.82 -2.76
CA PHE A 209 25.77 -15.00 -2.33
C PHE A 209 26.03 -15.93 -3.52
N PRO A 210 27.03 -16.82 -3.44
CA PRO A 210 27.23 -17.89 -4.41
C PRO A 210 25.93 -18.70 -4.59
N HIS A 211 25.74 -19.26 -5.79
CA HIS A 211 24.53 -20.02 -6.19
C HIS A 211 23.26 -19.19 -6.37
N GLY A 212 23.39 -17.87 -6.58
CA GLY A 212 22.24 -17.00 -6.92
C GLY A 212 21.35 -16.57 -5.75
N TYR A 213 21.73 -16.88 -4.52
CA TYR A 213 20.99 -16.40 -3.34
C TYR A 213 21.17 -14.90 -3.16
N ARG A 214 20.04 -14.20 -2.98
CA ARG A 214 20.02 -12.76 -2.71
C ARG A 214 19.36 -12.52 -1.36
N VAL A 215 19.98 -11.70 -0.53
CA VAL A 215 19.42 -11.28 0.76
C VAL A 215 19.30 -9.78 0.78
N ILE A 216 18.08 -9.30 1.00
CA ILE A 216 17.80 -7.87 1.17
C ILE A 216 18.15 -7.51 2.61
N ILE A 217 19.05 -6.54 2.79
CA ILE A 217 19.40 -6.02 4.10
C ILE A 217 18.53 -4.83 4.42
N SER A 218 17.73 -4.94 5.45
CA SER A 218 16.94 -3.84 6.00
C SER A 218 17.83 -2.93 6.88
N ALA A 219 17.38 -1.68 7.06
CA ALA A 219 18.02 -0.80 8.05
C ALA A 219 17.97 -1.45 9.45
N PRO A 220 19.02 -1.30 10.30
CA PRO A 220 19.15 -2.03 11.58
C PRO A 220 17.91 -1.90 12.49
N PHE A 221 17.30 -0.73 12.58
CA PHE A 221 16.12 -0.52 13.41
C PHE A 221 14.91 -1.37 12.98
N ARG A 222 14.79 -1.71 11.70
CA ARG A 222 13.69 -2.55 11.19
C ARG A 222 13.76 -3.96 11.73
N TYR A 223 14.95 -4.51 11.99
CA TYR A 223 15.06 -5.84 12.60
C TYR A 223 14.43 -5.89 14.00
N TYR A 224 14.54 -4.80 14.79
CA TYR A 224 13.83 -4.71 16.06
C TYR A 224 12.33 -4.85 15.87
N TYR A 225 11.73 -4.08 14.93
CA TYR A 225 10.30 -4.14 14.69
C TYR A 225 9.89 -5.49 14.08
N GLN A 226 10.66 -6.07 13.18
CA GLN A 226 10.39 -7.40 12.63
C GLN A 226 10.31 -8.45 13.72
N TYR A 227 11.27 -8.48 14.63
CA TYR A 227 11.30 -9.42 15.75
C TYR A 227 10.17 -9.17 16.74
N ARG A 228 10.00 -7.91 17.17
CA ARG A 228 8.94 -7.50 18.11
C ARG A 228 7.57 -7.85 17.55
N ASN A 229 7.29 -7.47 16.32
CA ASN A 229 5.98 -7.66 15.69
C ASN A 229 5.71 -9.14 15.44
N TRP A 230 6.71 -9.90 15.01
CA TRP A 230 6.56 -11.35 14.87
C TRP A 230 6.16 -12.01 16.19
N LEU A 231 6.87 -11.72 17.28
CA LEU A 231 6.51 -12.23 18.62
C LEU A 231 5.12 -11.78 19.08
N TRP A 232 4.76 -10.54 18.78
CA TRP A 232 3.44 -9.98 19.10
C TRP A 232 2.33 -10.72 18.36
N LEU A 233 2.51 -10.93 17.06
CA LEU A 233 1.52 -11.57 16.19
C LEU A 233 1.36 -13.07 16.47
N CYS A 234 2.42 -13.76 16.91
CA CYS A 234 2.33 -15.17 17.35
C CYS A 234 1.48 -15.36 18.62
N ARG A 235 1.17 -14.29 19.36
CA ARG A 235 0.36 -14.31 20.59
C ARG A 235 -1.09 -13.89 20.38
N LYS A 236 -1.42 -13.39 19.21
CA LYS A 236 -2.80 -13.05 18.81
C LYS A 236 -3.50 -14.26 18.19
#